data_87979313ab3a977ff16c05f1b156ae0e
#
_entry.id   87979313ab3a977ff16c05f1b156ae0e
#
_cell.length_a   1.000
_cell.length_b   1.000
_cell.length_c   1.000
_cell.angle_alpha   90.00
_cell.angle_beta   90.00
_cell.angle_gamma   90.00
#
_symmetry.space_group_name_H-M   'P 1'
#
loop_
_entity.id
_entity.type
_entity.pdbx_description
1 polymer ?
#
loop_
_entity_poly.entity_id
_entity_poly.type
_entity_poly.pdbx_seq_one_letter_code
_entity_poly.pdbx_strand_id
1 'polypeptide(L)'
;MRYQTTAGFDVALAKLPREHRRLFVDAIRAHLIPALAAGAHRVETPWPKRLRVHKIGEVYSLTWSFSGPDGRALFTIGPDSDGEPLLTWLAIGYHDICQ
;
A
#
# COMPACT_ATOMS: atom_id res chain seq x y z
N MET A 1 10.40 4.35 -8.72
CA MET A 1 10.24 4.37 -7.26
C MET A 1 10.79 3.09 -6.67
N ARG A 2 11.45 3.20 -5.53
CA ARG A 2 11.98 2.04 -4.80
C ARG A 2 10.99 1.62 -3.72
N TYR A 3 11.02 0.33 -3.37
CA TYR A 3 10.11 -0.25 -2.39
C TYR A 3 10.89 -1.01 -1.34
N GLN A 4 10.43 -0.94 -0.10
CA GLN A 4 10.97 -1.75 0.99
C GLN A 4 9.84 -2.13 1.94
N THR A 5 10.12 -3.09 2.82
CA THR A 5 9.18 -3.56 3.83
C THR A 5 9.81 -3.43 5.21
N THR A 6 8.96 -3.38 6.23
CA THR A 6 9.38 -3.54 7.62
C THR A 6 9.28 -5.01 8.03
N ALA A 7 9.99 -5.39 9.09
CA ALA A 7 9.89 -6.76 9.63
C ALA A 7 8.45 -7.08 10.04
N GLY A 8 7.75 -6.12 10.64
CA GLY A 8 6.35 -6.31 11.01
C GLY A 8 5.44 -6.57 9.83
N PHE A 9 5.66 -5.86 8.72
CA PHE A 9 4.92 -6.09 7.49
C PHE A 9 5.18 -7.50 6.96
N ASP A 10 6.44 -7.93 6.92
CA ASP A 10 6.79 -9.24 6.39
C ASP A 10 6.13 -10.37 7.18
N VAL A 11 6.12 -10.26 8.50
CA VAL A 11 5.45 -11.24 9.37
C VAL A 11 3.94 -11.25 9.12
N ALA A 12 3.32 -10.08 9.04
CA ALA A 12 1.88 -9.96 8.81
C ALA A 12 1.49 -10.51 7.44
N LEU A 13 2.29 -10.22 6.40
CA LEU A 13 2.04 -10.74 5.05
C LEU A 13 2.11 -12.26 5.03
N ALA A 14 3.09 -12.85 5.70
CA ALA A 14 3.26 -14.29 5.77
C ALA A 14 2.07 -14.99 6.46
N LYS A 15 1.39 -14.30 7.37
CA LYS A 15 0.23 -14.84 8.09
C LYS A 15 -1.07 -14.79 7.29
N LEU A 16 -1.13 -14.00 6.22
CA LEU A 16 -2.33 -13.95 5.40
C LEU A 16 -2.53 -15.27 4.65
N PRO A 17 -3.79 -15.71 4.45
CA PRO A 17 -4.07 -16.81 3.55
C PRO A 17 -3.48 -16.54 2.17
N ARG A 18 -3.05 -17.60 1.49
CA ARG A 18 -2.43 -17.48 0.16
C ARG A 18 -3.26 -16.67 -0.82
N GLU A 19 -4.58 -16.87 -0.82
CA GLU A 19 -5.49 -16.16 -1.71
C GLU A 19 -5.51 -14.67 -1.42
N HIS A 20 -5.42 -14.27 -0.16
CA HIS A 20 -5.40 -12.86 0.23
C HIS A 20 -4.07 -12.21 -0.14
N ARG A 21 -2.95 -12.93 0.01
CA ARG A 21 -1.65 -12.41 -0.46
C ARG A 21 -1.70 -12.14 -1.96
N ARG A 22 -2.34 -13.03 -2.71
CA ARG A 22 -2.49 -12.86 -4.15
C ARG A 22 -3.33 -11.64 -4.49
N LEU A 23 -4.44 -11.43 -3.78
CA LEU A 23 -5.27 -10.24 -3.96
C LEU A 23 -4.44 -8.96 -3.74
N PHE A 24 -3.62 -8.95 -2.70
CA PHE A 24 -2.75 -7.82 -2.43
C PHE A 24 -1.77 -7.57 -3.58
N VAL A 25 -1.04 -8.60 -4.00
CA VAL A 25 -0.07 -8.48 -5.10
C VAL A 25 -0.74 -7.99 -6.38
N ASP A 26 -1.91 -8.54 -6.71
CA ASP A 26 -2.65 -8.15 -7.90
C ASP A 26 -3.09 -6.68 -7.82
N ALA A 27 -3.58 -6.24 -6.66
CA ALA A 27 -3.97 -4.85 -6.47
C ALA A 27 -2.78 -3.89 -6.64
N ILE A 28 -1.62 -4.26 -6.11
CA ILE A 28 -0.40 -3.45 -6.23
C ILE A 28 0.03 -3.36 -7.70
N ARG A 29 0.09 -4.47 -8.40
CA ARG A 29 0.53 -4.49 -9.80
C ARG A 29 -0.43 -3.80 -10.75
N ALA A 30 -1.73 -4.02 -10.56
CA ALA A 30 -2.74 -3.49 -11.46
C ALA A 30 -3.09 -2.03 -11.21
N HIS A 31 -2.98 -1.56 -9.97
CA HIS A 31 -3.50 -0.25 -9.58
C HIS A 31 -2.48 0.66 -8.92
N LEU A 32 -1.73 0.20 -7.94
CA LEU A 32 -0.82 1.08 -7.20
C LEU A 32 0.40 1.47 -8.02
N ILE A 33 1.09 0.50 -8.61
CA ILE A 33 2.31 0.77 -9.39
C ILE A 33 2.02 1.72 -10.54
N PRO A 34 0.97 1.49 -11.37
CA PRO A 34 0.64 2.46 -12.41
C PRO A 34 0.30 3.84 -11.88
N ALA A 35 -0.42 3.93 -10.75
CA ALA A 35 -0.77 5.20 -10.14
C ALA A 35 0.48 5.96 -9.68
N LEU A 36 1.44 5.29 -9.05
CA LEU A 36 2.69 5.90 -8.62
C LEU A 36 3.54 6.35 -9.81
N ALA A 37 3.57 5.55 -10.88
CA ALA A 37 4.25 5.93 -12.11
C ALA A 37 3.65 7.20 -12.72
N ALA A 38 2.34 7.39 -12.58
CA ALA A 38 1.62 8.58 -13.02
C ALA A 38 1.73 9.75 -12.02
N GLY A 39 2.37 9.56 -10.86
CA GLY A 39 2.58 10.62 -9.88
C GLY A 39 1.43 10.81 -8.90
N ALA A 40 0.63 9.78 -8.63
CA ALA A 40 -0.53 9.89 -7.74
C ALA A 40 -0.20 10.34 -6.32
N HIS A 41 1.03 10.08 -5.84
CA HIS A 41 1.50 10.53 -4.54
C HIS A 41 1.83 12.04 -4.51
N ARG A 42 1.78 12.71 -5.65
CA ARG A 42 1.89 14.16 -5.76
C ARG A 42 0.49 14.76 -5.80
N VAL A 43 0.38 16.03 -5.50
CA VAL A 43 -0.90 16.71 -5.26
C VAL A 43 -1.87 16.66 -6.43
N GLU A 44 -1.40 16.52 -7.66
CA GLU A 44 -2.21 16.77 -8.86
C GLU A 44 -2.79 15.53 -9.53
N THR A 45 -2.37 14.34 -9.12
CA THR A 45 -2.84 13.11 -9.78
C THR A 45 -3.71 12.32 -8.81
N PRO A 46 -4.99 12.08 -9.14
CA PRO A 46 -5.87 11.35 -8.25
C PRO A 46 -5.49 9.87 -8.17
N TRP A 47 -5.66 9.30 -6.99
CA TRP A 47 -5.51 7.87 -6.78
C TRP A 47 -6.67 7.10 -7.43
N PRO A 48 -6.45 5.85 -7.88
CA PRO A 48 -7.55 5.00 -8.33
C PRO A 48 -8.59 4.82 -7.22
N LYS A 49 -9.85 4.99 -7.55
CA LYS A 49 -10.94 4.94 -6.57
C LYS A 49 -11.01 3.60 -5.84
N ARG A 50 -10.71 2.49 -6.52
CA ARG A 50 -10.75 1.15 -5.92
C ARG A 50 -9.80 1.01 -4.74
N LEU A 51 -8.64 1.65 -4.81
CA LEU A 51 -7.65 1.55 -3.74
C LEU A 51 -8.07 2.30 -2.48
N ARG A 52 -9.02 3.22 -2.56
CA ARG A 52 -9.49 4.02 -1.42
C ARG A 52 -8.33 4.56 -0.59
N VAL A 53 -7.37 5.17 -1.27
CA VAL A 53 -6.18 5.69 -0.58
C VAL A 53 -6.54 6.87 0.30
N HIS A 54 -6.13 6.79 1.55
CA HIS A 54 -6.25 7.88 2.52
C HIS A 54 -4.88 8.17 3.10
N LYS A 55 -4.61 9.43 3.38
CA LYS A 55 -3.38 9.85 4.02
C LYS A 55 -3.70 10.55 5.33
N ILE A 56 -3.10 10.08 6.42
CA ILE A 56 -3.20 10.70 7.74
C ILE A 56 -1.78 10.93 8.23
N GLY A 57 -1.38 12.23 8.37
CA GLY A 57 0.02 12.56 8.63
C GLY A 57 0.90 12.05 7.49
N GLU A 58 1.90 11.25 7.82
CA GLU A 58 2.83 10.69 6.84
C GLU A 58 2.43 9.28 6.35
N VAL A 59 1.33 8.73 6.88
CA VAL A 59 0.94 7.35 6.61
C VAL A 59 -0.21 7.30 5.61
N TYR A 60 -0.02 6.51 4.56
CA TYR A 60 -1.07 6.18 3.60
C TYR A 60 -1.72 4.86 3.97
N SER A 61 -3.02 4.77 3.76
CA SER A 61 -3.80 3.54 3.87
C SER A 61 -4.42 3.24 2.52
N LEU A 62 -4.40 1.98 2.12
CA LEU A 62 -5.09 1.54 0.91
C LEU A 62 -5.91 0.28 1.17
N THR A 63 -6.90 0.06 0.30
CA THR A 63 -7.68 -1.18 0.24
C THR A 63 -7.12 -2.07 -0.86
N TRP A 64 -6.76 -3.31 -0.53
CA TRP A 64 -6.25 -4.26 -1.52
C TRP A 64 -7.25 -5.34 -1.90
N SER A 65 -8.38 -5.42 -1.21
CA SER A 65 -9.45 -6.35 -1.55
C SER A 65 -10.67 -5.56 -2.02
N PHE A 66 -11.15 -5.85 -3.21
CA PHE A 66 -12.27 -5.11 -3.82
C PHE A 66 -13.60 -5.87 -3.69
N SER A 67 -13.54 -7.10 -3.23
CA SER A 67 -14.69 -7.93 -2.91
C SER A 67 -14.24 -8.95 -1.86
N GLY A 68 -15.10 -9.36 -0.96
CA GLY A 68 -14.74 -10.30 0.10
C GLY A 68 -14.13 -9.59 1.31
N PRO A 69 -12.97 -10.03 1.83
CA PRO A 69 -12.44 -9.46 3.07
C PRO A 69 -12.08 -7.97 2.91
N ASP A 70 -12.25 -7.22 3.99
CA ASP A 70 -11.88 -5.80 3.99
C ASP A 70 -10.37 -5.66 4.23
N GLY A 71 -9.60 -5.88 3.17
CA GLY A 71 -8.13 -5.88 3.23
C GLY A 71 -7.54 -4.49 3.17
N ARG A 72 -6.62 -4.19 4.08
CA ARG A 72 -5.96 -2.89 4.21
C ARG A 72 -4.46 -3.06 4.28
N ALA A 73 -3.74 -2.03 3.82
CA ALA A 73 -2.30 -1.96 3.97
C ALA A 73 -1.89 -0.51 4.26
N LEU A 74 -0.83 -0.35 5.03
CA LEU A 74 -0.31 0.97 5.41
C LEU A 74 1.09 1.12 4.83
N PHE A 75 1.39 2.31 4.34
CA PHE A 75 2.71 2.61 3.79
C PHE A 75 3.05 4.08 3.94
N THR A 76 4.34 4.40 3.82
CA THR A 76 4.83 5.76 3.73
C THR A 76 5.59 5.95 2.42
N ILE A 77 5.68 7.19 1.98
CA ILE A 77 6.53 7.57 0.86
C ILE A 77 7.42 8.71 1.33
N GLY A 78 8.72 8.50 1.26
CA GLY A 78 9.68 9.51 1.67
C GLY A 78 10.96 9.37 0.88
N PRO A 79 11.95 10.26 1.12
CA PRO A 79 13.23 10.16 0.44
C PRO A 79 14.07 9.01 0.98
N ASP A 80 14.79 8.33 0.09
CA ASP A 80 15.86 7.42 0.50
C ASP A 80 17.14 8.21 0.78
N SER A 81 18.27 7.51 0.97
CA SER A 81 19.55 8.15 1.26
C SER A 81 20.04 9.05 0.12
N ASP A 82 19.57 8.82 -1.10
CA ASP A 82 19.93 9.61 -2.29
C ASP A 82 18.89 10.69 -2.63
N GLY A 83 17.86 10.84 -1.78
CA GLY A 83 16.77 11.78 -2.03
C GLY A 83 15.72 11.30 -2.99
N GLU A 84 15.79 10.05 -3.45
CA GLU A 84 14.81 9.46 -4.36
C GLU A 84 13.59 8.92 -3.61
N PRO A 85 12.40 8.94 -4.22
CA PRO A 85 11.20 8.42 -3.55
C PRO A 85 11.34 6.96 -3.17
N LEU A 86 10.97 6.64 -1.93
CA LEU A 86 10.99 5.30 -1.38
C LEU A 86 9.66 5.02 -0.68
N LEU A 87 8.98 3.97 -1.13
CA LEU A 87 7.75 3.49 -0.48
C LEU A 87 8.13 2.42 0.53
N THR A 88 7.69 2.60 1.77
CA THR A 88 7.93 1.64 2.85
C THR A 88 6.60 1.04 3.30
N TRP A 89 6.44 -0.27 3.15
CA TRP A 89 5.28 -0.99 3.65
C TRP A 89 5.40 -1.18 5.16
N LEU A 90 4.42 -0.71 5.91
CA LEU A 90 4.42 -0.74 7.38
C LEU A 90 3.57 -1.85 7.95
N ALA A 91 2.40 -2.09 7.38
CA ALA A 91 1.43 -3.05 7.91
C ALA A 91 0.52 -3.56 6.80
N ILE A 92 0.03 -4.77 6.97
CA ILE A 92 -0.99 -5.36 6.12
C ILE A 92 -1.91 -6.22 6.99
N GLY A 93 -3.18 -6.21 6.69
CA GLY A 93 -4.18 -6.95 7.44
C GLY A 93 -5.57 -6.59 6.95
N TYR A 94 -6.47 -6.48 7.89
CA TYR A 94 -7.86 -6.16 7.59
C TYR A 94 -8.21 -4.80 8.16
N HIS A 95 -9.48 -4.43 8.11
CA HIS A 95 -9.93 -3.10 8.51
C HIS A 95 -9.41 -2.66 9.90
N ASP A 96 -9.22 -3.58 10.83
CA ASP A 96 -8.78 -3.30 12.19
C ASP A 96 -7.41 -2.63 12.29
N ILE A 97 -6.53 -2.81 11.31
CA ILE A 97 -5.21 -2.16 11.33
C ILE A 97 -5.26 -0.65 11.12
N CYS A 98 -6.39 -0.13 10.68
CA CYS A 98 -6.58 1.29 10.39
C CYS A 98 -7.12 2.09 11.58
N GLN A 99 -7.25 1.47 12.73
CA GLN A 99 -7.77 2.12 13.93
C GLN A 99 -6.74 3.00 14.62
#